data_05b0e513c6364cdbf22ac838b4e472f3
#
_entry.id   05b0e513c6364cdbf22ac838b4e472f3
#
_cell.length_a   1.000
_cell.length_b   1.000
_cell.length_c   1.000
_cell.angle_alpha   90.00
_cell.angle_beta   90.00
_cell.angle_gamma   90.00
#
_symmetry.space_group_name_H-M   'P 1'
#
loop_
_entity.id
_entity.type
_entity.pdbx_description
1 polymer ?
#
loop_
_entity_poly.entity_id
_entity_poly.type
_entity_poly.pdbx_seq_one_letter_code
_entity_poly.pdbx_strand_id
1 'polypeptide(L)'
;LRPSILIDSGADMLIYGMGELPIRELIKRLRNGEKTGQIKDLRQTAVITPENELPHAHESATDLVLFSHEECLQDKKKQSRNFYHVEEESNRYEARRLWQKYKNSVIKVNPPYPPMSETEIDASFDLPYTRLPHPKYKGKNIPAYEMIKFSVNLHRGCFGGCAFCTISAHQGKFIASRSKRSILNEVKQITEMPGFKGYISDLGGPSANMYKMRGSRPEICRKCKRPSCCLLYTSDAADE
;
A
#
# COMPACT_ATOMS: atom_id res chain seq x y z
N LEU A 1 20.29 9.16 -8.51
CA LEU A 1 19.51 8.04 -7.98
C LEU A 1 20.05 7.66 -6.60
N ARG A 2 19.20 7.60 -5.57
CA ARG A 2 19.58 7.11 -4.24
C ARG A 2 19.38 5.59 -4.16
N PRO A 3 20.15 4.89 -3.31
CA PRO A 3 19.89 3.49 -3.02
C PRO A 3 18.56 3.32 -2.28
N SER A 4 18.16 2.07 -2.06
CA SER A 4 16.96 1.78 -1.25
C SER A 4 17.10 2.36 0.15
N ILE A 5 16.00 2.86 0.71
CA ILE A 5 15.94 3.37 2.09
C ILE A 5 16.39 2.32 3.12
N LEU A 6 16.24 1.02 2.83
CA LEU A 6 16.75 -0.05 3.68
C LEU A 6 18.28 0.02 3.83
N ILE A 7 18.99 0.35 2.76
CA ILE A 7 20.45 0.49 2.77
C ILE A 7 20.85 1.75 3.56
N ASP A 8 20.16 2.87 3.29
CA ASP A 8 20.49 4.15 3.92
C ASP A 8 20.15 4.18 5.42
N SER A 9 19.06 3.55 5.83
CA SER A 9 18.59 3.57 7.23
C SER A 9 19.19 2.46 8.10
N GLY A 10 19.68 1.37 7.50
CA GLY A 10 20.08 0.17 8.23
C GLY A 10 18.92 -0.56 8.90
N ALA A 11 17.69 -0.33 8.45
CA ALA A 11 16.50 -1.04 8.98
C ALA A 11 16.51 -2.52 8.57
N ASP A 12 16.03 -3.39 9.45
CA ASP A 12 15.93 -4.83 9.19
C ASP A 12 14.91 -5.16 8.11
N MET A 13 13.84 -4.38 8.03
CA MET A 13 12.70 -4.63 7.17
C MET A 13 11.96 -3.32 6.86
N LEU A 14 11.42 -3.20 5.66
CA LEU A 14 10.50 -2.15 5.28
C LEU A 14 9.15 -2.79 4.96
N ILE A 15 8.09 -2.34 5.62
CA ILE A 15 6.71 -2.67 5.26
C ILE A 15 6.21 -1.57 4.35
N TYR A 16 5.73 -1.94 3.16
CA TYR A 16 5.21 -0.98 2.18
C TYR A 16 3.69 -1.11 2.02
N GLY A 17 3.08 -0.07 1.47
CA GLY A 17 1.64 -0.06 1.24
C GLY A 17 0.82 0.03 2.53
N MET A 18 -0.32 -0.65 2.57
CA MET A 18 -1.19 -0.71 3.75
C MET A 18 -0.67 -1.73 4.75
N GLY A 19 -0.17 -1.25 5.88
CA GLY A 19 0.61 -2.03 6.85
C GLY A 19 -0.18 -2.98 7.75
N GLU A 20 -1.51 -2.99 7.70
CA GLU A 20 -2.36 -3.69 8.65
C GLU A 20 -2.10 -5.21 8.69
N LEU A 21 -2.11 -5.86 7.54
CA LEU A 21 -1.89 -7.31 7.45
C LEU A 21 -0.45 -7.70 7.76
N PRO A 22 0.58 -7.08 7.15
CA PRO A 22 1.97 -7.46 7.44
C PRO A 22 2.38 -7.17 8.88
N ILE A 23 1.90 -6.09 9.51
CA ILE A 23 2.21 -5.81 10.92
C ILE A 23 1.60 -6.88 11.84
N ARG A 24 0.36 -7.29 11.59
CA ARG A 24 -0.28 -8.35 12.38
C ARG A 24 0.47 -9.68 12.29
N GLU A 25 0.86 -10.07 11.08
CA GLU A 25 1.62 -11.30 10.88
C GLU A 25 3.04 -11.19 11.46
N LEU A 26 3.71 -10.06 11.30
CA LEU A 26 5.02 -9.80 11.91
C LEU A 26 4.96 -9.95 13.43
N ILE A 27 4.00 -9.30 14.09
CA ILE A 27 3.82 -9.39 15.55
C ILE A 27 3.56 -10.83 15.99
N LYS A 28 2.75 -11.58 15.24
CA LYS A 28 2.48 -12.99 15.52
C LYS A 28 3.75 -13.83 15.45
N ARG A 29 4.57 -13.67 14.42
CA ARG A 29 5.83 -14.40 14.24
C ARG A 29 6.84 -14.04 15.34
N LEU A 30 6.96 -12.75 15.69
CA LEU A 30 7.83 -12.30 16.80
C LEU A 30 7.38 -12.88 18.15
N ARG A 31 6.07 -12.94 18.42
CA ARG A 31 5.53 -13.58 19.63
C ARG A 31 5.82 -15.08 19.69
N ASN A 32 5.94 -15.73 18.54
CA ASN A 32 6.32 -17.13 18.43
C ASN A 32 7.85 -17.34 18.53
N GLY A 33 8.62 -16.29 18.81
CA GLY A 33 10.07 -16.37 19.03
C GLY A 33 10.94 -16.21 17.78
N GLU A 34 10.36 -15.93 16.61
CA GLU A 34 11.16 -15.64 15.42
C GLU A 34 11.85 -14.28 15.58
N LYS A 35 13.07 -14.14 15.07
CA LYS A 35 13.82 -12.87 15.07
C LYS A 35 13.57 -12.13 13.75
N THR A 36 13.53 -10.79 13.77
CA THR A 36 13.32 -9.95 12.57
C THR A 36 14.26 -10.32 11.44
N GLY A 37 15.55 -10.54 11.72
CA GLY A 37 16.55 -10.93 10.73
C GLY A 37 16.30 -12.29 10.04
N GLN A 38 15.46 -13.15 10.63
CA GLN A 38 15.09 -14.47 10.07
C GLN A 38 13.83 -14.39 9.20
N ILE A 39 13.00 -13.34 9.37
CA ILE A 39 11.75 -13.16 8.65
C ILE A 39 12.03 -12.51 7.30
N LYS A 40 12.32 -13.34 6.28
CA LYS A 40 12.65 -12.86 4.92
C LYS A 40 11.53 -13.10 3.89
N ASP A 41 10.45 -13.72 4.27
CA ASP A 41 9.37 -14.22 3.40
C ASP A 41 8.02 -13.55 3.66
N LEU A 42 7.95 -12.62 4.61
CA LEU A 42 6.72 -11.91 4.94
C LEU A 42 6.25 -11.10 3.73
N ARG A 43 5.02 -11.32 3.32
CA ARG A 43 4.41 -10.56 2.20
C ARG A 43 4.40 -9.05 2.51
N GLN A 44 4.43 -8.25 1.46
CA GLN A 44 4.34 -6.79 1.54
C GLN A 44 5.51 -6.16 2.33
N THR A 45 6.67 -6.82 2.27
CA THR A 45 7.90 -6.32 2.89
C THR A 45 9.04 -6.25 1.89
N ALA A 46 10.00 -5.37 2.14
CA ALA A 46 11.31 -5.42 1.53
C ALA A 46 12.35 -5.70 2.61
N VAL A 47 13.33 -6.55 2.29
CA VAL A 47 14.40 -6.99 3.18
C VAL A 47 15.73 -7.06 2.44
N ILE A 48 16.82 -6.97 3.19
CA ILE A 48 18.15 -7.23 2.65
C ILE A 48 18.48 -8.70 2.84
N THR A 49 18.98 -9.33 1.78
CA THR A 49 19.44 -10.73 1.77
C THR A 49 20.88 -10.83 1.23
N PRO A 50 21.60 -11.92 1.56
CA PRO A 50 22.89 -12.19 0.94
C PRO A 50 22.77 -12.41 -0.57
N GLU A 51 23.87 -12.18 -1.28
CA GLU A 51 23.93 -12.30 -2.75
C GLU A 51 23.60 -13.72 -3.25
N ASN A 52 23.91 -14.74 -2.49
CA ASN A 52 23.63 -16.15 -2.84
C ASN A 52 22.15 -16.51 -2.85
N GLU A 53 21.27 -15.64 -2.32
CA GLU A 53 19.81 -15.81 -2.42
C GLU A 53 19.25 -15.26 -3.73
N LEU A 54 20.04 -14.52 -4.52
CA LEU A 54 19.58 -13.97 -5.80
C LEU A 54 19.21 -15.10 -6.77
N PRO A 55 18.02 -15.09 -7.37
CA PRO A 55 17.65 -16.09 -8.38
C PRO A 55 18.60 -16.10 -9.57
N HIS A 56 18.99 -17.29 -10.03
CA HIS A 56 19.85 -17.43 -11.22
C HIS A 56 19.14 -17.01 -12.51
N ALA A 57 17.83 -17.28 -12.60
CA ALA A 57 17.03 -16.85 -13.73
C ALA A 57 16.58 -15.41 -13.55
N HIS A 58 16.76 -14.59 -14.60
CA HIS A 58 16.32 -13.19 -14.58
C HIS A 58 14.80 -13.07 -14.37
N GLU A 59 14.02 -14.01 -14.88
CA GLU A 59 12.57 -14.03 -14.81
C GLU A 59 12.06 -15.46 -14.63
N SER A 60 11.10 -15.61 -13.70
CA SER A 60 10.35 -16.85 -13.47
C SER A 60 8.87 -16.54 -13.22
N ALA A 61 8.08 -17.57 -12.93
CA ALA A 61 6.68 -17.40 -12.55
C ALA A 61 6.50 -16.60 -11.25
N THR A 62 7.49 -16.67 -10.34
CA THR A 62 7.42 -16.09 -8.99
C THR A 62 8.42 -14.99 -8.72
N ASP A 63 9.43 -14.81 -9.58
CA ASP A 63 10.56 -13.91 -9.33
C ASP A 63 10.91 -13.11 -10.57
N LEU A 64 11.33 -11.86 -10.37
CA LEU A 64 11.85 -10.97 -11.38
C LEU A 64 13.09 -10.26 -10.82
N VAL A 65 14.21 -10.45 -11.49
CA VAL A 65 15.47 -9.78 -11.15
C VAL A 65 15.56 -8.48 -11.95
N LEU A 66 15.66 -7.39 -11.25
CA LEU A 66 15.83 -6.05 -11.81
C LEU A 66 17.31 -5.78 -12.12
N PHE A 67 17.59 -4.82 -13.00
CA PHE A 67 18.94 -4.31 -13.16
C PHE A 67 19.44 -3.79 -11.82
N SER A 68 20.74 -4.01 -11.53
CA SER A 68 21.36 -3.56 -10.29
C SER A 68 21.29 -2.03 -10.15
N HIS A 69 21.46 -1.55 -8.94
CA HIS A 69 21.54 -0.12 -8.68
C HIS A 69 22.68 0.55 -9.46
N GLU A 70 23.84 -0.10 -9.52
CA GLU A 70 25.03 0.36 -10.23
C GLU A 70 24.79 0.48 -11.73
N GLU A 71 24.12 -0.52 -12.32
CA GLU A 71 23.74 -0.48 -13.74
C GLU A 71 22.74 0.66 -14.02
N CYS A 72 21.81 0.91 -13.12
CA CYS A 72 20.86 2.00 -13.24
C CYS A 72 21.50 3.38 -13.10
N LEU A 73 22.57 3.51 -12.34
CA LEU A 73 23.36 4.76 -12.27
C LEU A 73 24.08 5.06 -13.59
N GLN A 74 24.53 4.03 -14.30
CA GLN A 74 25.25 4.16 -15.55
C GLN A 74 24.34 4.32 -16.77
N ASP A 75 23.15 3.71 -16.73
CA ASP A 75 22.21 3.68 -17.86
C ASP A 75 20.78 4.02 -17.43
N LYS A 76 20.31 5.21 -17.84
CA LYS A 76 18.95 5.68 -17.59
C LYS A 76 17.87 4.77 -18.21
N LYS A 77 18.17 4.07 -19.31
CA LYS A 77 17.23 3.12 -19.93
C LYS A 77 16.99 1.91 -19.03
N LYS A 78 18.03 1.41 -18.36
CA LYS A 78 17.90 0.34 -17.37
C LYS A 78 17.04 0.78 -16.18
N GLN A 79 17.25 1.99 -15.68
CA GLN A 79 16.39 2.56 -14.63
C GLN A 79 14.92 2.67 -15.08
N SER A 80 14.69 3.18 -16.28
CA SER A 80 13.33 3.27 -16.84
C SER A 80 12.67 1.89 -16.97
N ARG A 81 13.44 0.87 -17.37
CA ARG A 81 12.94 -0.50 -17.47
C ARG A 81 12.63 -1.13 -16.11
N ASN A 82 13.45 -0.87 -15.10
CA ASN A 82 13.15 -1.27 -13.73
C ASN A 82 11.84 -0.62 -13.25
N PHE A 83 11.67 0.68 -13.49
CA PHE A 83 10.44 1.39 -13.14
C PHE A 83 9.21 0.77 -13.83
N TYR A 84 9.33 0.47 -15.14
CA TYR A 84 8.26 -0.22 -15.88
C TYR A 84 7.89 -1.57 -15.23
N HIS A 85 8.89 -2.38 -14.85
CA HIS A 85 8.63 -3.65 -14.19
C HIS A 85 7.99 -3.50 -12.81
N VAL A 86 8.42 -2.53 -12.02
CA VAL A 86 7.80 -2.21 -10.71
C VAL A 86 6.34 -1.80 -10.90
N GLU A 87 6.06 -0.95 -11.88
CA GLU A 87 4.70 -0.52 -12.20
C GLU A 87 3.83 -1.69 -12.71
N GLU A 88 4.39 -2.55 -13.56
CA GLU A 88 3.70 -3.73 -14.07
C GLU A 88 3.32 -4.68 -12.90
N GLU A 89 4.27 -4.99 -12.01
CA GLU A 89 4.01 -5.86 -10.85
C GLU A 89 3.02 -5.22 -9.86
N SER A 90 3.04 -3.92 -9.68
CA SER A 90 2.07 -3.22 -8.83
C SER A 90 0.63 -3.30 -9.34
N ASN A 91 0.44 -3.61 -10.63
CA ASN A 91 -0.87 -3.80 -11.26
C ASN A 91 -1.35 -5.26 -11.26
N ARG A 92 -0.52 -6.20 -10.80
CA ARG A 92 -0.87 -7.62 -10.76
C ARG A 92 -1.53 -7.97 -9.44
N TYR A 93 -2.58 -8.76 -9.51
CA TYR A 93 -3.20 -9.35 -8.32
C TYR A 93 -2.28 -10.38 -7.64
N GLU A 94 -1.57 -11.15 -8.46
CA GLU A 94 -0.53 -12.10 -8.06
C GLU A 94 0.82 -11.58 -8.57
N ALA A 95 1.38 -10.61 -7.83
CA ALA A 95 2.66 -10.02 -8.16
C ALA A 95 3.81 -10.97 -7.83
N ARG A 96 4.90 -10.86 -8.60
CA ARG A 96 6.15 -11.58 -8.35
C ARG A 96 6.99 -10.91 -7.28
N ARG A 97 7.94 -11.62 -6.71
CA ARG A 97 9.02 -11.03 -5.93
C ARG A 97 9.95 -10.27 -6.85
N LEU A 98 10.36 -9.08 -6.42
CA LEU A 98 11.37 -8.30 -7.13
C LEU A 98 12.70 -8.41 -6.39
N TRP A 99 13.78 -8.52 -7.16
CA TRP A 99 15.12 -8.64 -6.64
C TRP A 99 16.00 -7.59 -7.29
N GLN A 100 16.74 -6.81 -6.50
CA GLN A 100 17.70 -5.84 -7.01
C GLN A 100 19.01 -5.94 -6.28
N LYS A 101 20.09 -6.17 -7.03
CA LYS A 101 21.45 -6.17 -6.47
C LYS A 101 21.89 -4.75 -6.16
N TYR A 102 22.54 -4.59 -5.01
CA TYR A 102 23.25 -3.40 -4.57
C TYR A 102 24.58 -3.81 -3.92
N LYS A 103 25.71 -3.54 -4.57
CA LYS A 103 27.03 -4.00 -4.12
C LYS A 103 27.04 -5.51 -3.82
N ASN A 104 27.37 -5.89 -2.60
CA ASN A 104 27.43 -7.27 -2.12
C ASN A 104 26.11 -7.75 -1.43
N SER A 105 25.06 -6.97 -1.55
CA SER A 105 23.76 -7.28 -0.96
C SER A 105 22.66 -7.33 -2.02
N VAL A 106 21.57 -7.94 -1.69
CA VAL A 106 20.40 -8.00 -2.55
C VAL A 106 19.18 -7.49 -1.79
N ILE A 107 18.43 -6.60 -2.41
CA ILE A 107 17.13 -6.16 -1.92
C ILE A 107 16.08 -7.08 -2.50
N LYS A 108 15.38 -7.77 -1.64
CA LYS A 108 14.25 -8.64 -1.96
C LYS A 108 12.96 -7.94 -1.57
N VAL A 109 12.08 -7.71 -2.53
CA VAL A 109 10.75 -7.16 -2.30
C VAL A 109 9.73 -8.28 -2.45
N ASN A 110 9.13 -8.66 -1.36
CA ASN A 110 8.08 -9.69 -1.34
C ASN A 110 6.77 -9.12 -1.93
N PRO A 111 5.96 -9.92 -2.62
CA PRO A 111 4.72 -9.46 -3.23
C PRO A 111 3.72 -8.92 -2.18
N PRO A 112 2.84 -7.99 -2.55
CA PRO A 112 1.82 -7.46 -1.65
C PRO A 112 0.85 -8.57 -1.20
N TYR A 113 0.14 -8.31 -0.09
CA TYR A 113 -1.06 -9.08 0.22
C TYR A 113 -2.13 -8.84 -0.84
N PRO A 114 -3.02 -9.80 -1.08
CA PRO A 114 -4.26 -9.52 -1.80
C PRO A 114 -5.02 -8.36 -1.14
N PRO A 115 -5.88 -7.65 -1.88
CA PRO A 115 -6.72 -6.61 -1.30
C PRO A 115 -7.47 -7.14 -0.08
N MET A 116 -7.48 -6.37 1.00
CA MET A 116 -8.22 -6.75 2.22
C MET A 116 -9.70 -6.99 1.91
N SER A 117 -10.25 -8.03 2.49
CA SER A 117 -11.69 -8.24 2.54
C SER A 117 -12.38 -7.15 3.36
N GLU A 118 -13.69 -7.01 3.19
CA GLU A 118 -14.51 -6.08 3.96
C GLU A 118 -14.34 -6.29 5.48
N THR A 119 -14.25 -7.53 5.94
CA THR A 119 -14.04 -7.85 7.36
C THR A 119 -12.64 -7.44 7.84
N GLU A 120 -11.61 -7.64 7.04
CA GLU A 120 -10.24 -7.29 7.42
C GLU A 120 -10.02 -5.79 7.50
N ILE A 121 -10.58 -5.02 6.56
CA ILE A 121 -10.48 -3.57 6.59
C ILE A 121 -11.32 -2.98 7.72
N ASP A 122 -12.53 -3.49 7.95
CA ASP A 122 -13.38 -3.09 9.08
C ASP A 122 -12.66 -3.29 10.42
N ALA A 123 -12.01 -4.44 10.61
CA ALA A 123 -11.28 -4.74 11.84
C ALA A 123 -10.20 -3.69 12.19
N SER A 124 -9.66 -3.00 11.19
CA SER A 124 -8.70 -1.91 11.39
C SER A 124 -9.37 -0.57 11.67
N PHE A 125 -10.49 -0.29 10.99
CA PHE A 125 -11.21 0.98 11.16
C PHE A 125 -12.11 1.01 12.40
N ASP A 126 -12.60 -0.15 12.85
CA ASP A 126 -13.45 -0.27 14.04
C ASP A 126 -12.65 -0.30 15.37
N LEU A 127 -11.33 -0.10 15.31
CA LEU A 127 -10.52 0.08 16.53
C LEU A 127 -10.95 1.34 17.31
N PRO A 128 -10.79 1.36 18.65
CA PRO A 128 -11.26 2.46 19.48
C PRO A 128 -10.35 3.70 19.36
N TYR A 129 -10.33 4.31 18.20
CA TYR A 129 -9.58 5.55 17.96
C TYR A 129 -10.25 6.72 18.69
N THR A 130 -9.45 7.53 19.39
CA THR A 130 -9.94 8.74 20.07
C THR A 130 -10.34 9.85 19.10
N ARG A 131 -9.80 9.84 17.87
CA ARG A 131 -9.93 10.91 16.86
C ARG A 131 -9.48 12.30 17.34
N LEU A 132 -8.73 12.35 18.43
CA LEU A 132 -8.21 13.58 19.03
C LEU A 132 -6.73 13.76 18.70
N PRO A 133 -6.22 15.01 18.67
CA PRO A 133 -4.80 15.27 18.56
C PRO A 133 -4.02 14.63 19.71
N HIS A 134 -2.76 14.28 19.44
CA HIS A 134 -1.87 13.77 20.47
C HIS A 134 -1.75 14.78 21.66
N PRO A 135 -1.76 14.34 22.93
CA PRO A 135 -1.75 15.22 24.10
C PRO A 135 -0.66 16.31 24.13
N LYS A 136 0.49 16.07 23.47
CA LYS A 136 1.58 17.08 23.35
C LYS A 136 1.15 18.36 22.62
N TYR A 137 0.04 18.32 21.87
CA TYR A 137 -0.53 19.47 21.16
C TYR A 137 -1.65 20.16 21.92
N LYS A 138 -1.88 19.81 23.20
CA LYS A 138 -2.91 20.44 24.03
C LYS A 138 -2.76 21.96 24.01
N GLY A 139 -3.83 22.68 23.71
CA GLY A 139 -3.84 24.14 23.60
C GLY A 139 -3.24 24.72 22.30
N LYS A 140 -2.80 23.87 21.36
CA LYS A 140 -2.31 24.32 20.06
C LYS A 140 -3.38 24.07 18.99
N ASN A 141 -3.61 25.05 18.13
CA ASN A 141 -4.43 24.84 16.94
C ASN A 141 -3.62 24.09 15.88
N ILE A 142 -4.19 23.01 15.33
CA ILE A 142 -3.62 22.23 14.21
C ILE A 142 -4.56 22.38 13.02
N PRO A 143 -4.27 23.29 12.07
CA PRO A 143 -5.19 23.55 10.96
C PRO A 143 -5.59 22.32 10.17
N ALA A 144 -4.65 21.41 9.88
CA ALA A 144 -4.94 20.17 9.17
C ALA A 144 -5.93 19.28 9.93
N TYR A 145 -5.81 19.20 11.27
CA TYR A 145 -6.77 18.44 12.07
C TYR A 145 -8.18 19.06 12.00
N GLU A 146 -8.28 20.40 12.09
CA GLU A 146 -9.56 21.08 12.00
C GLU A 146 -10.28 20.82 10.66
N MET A 147 -9.53 20.68 9.58
CA MET A 147 -10.09 20.38 8.26
C MET A 147 -10.65 18.95 8.14
N ILE A 148 -9.98 17.97 8.75
CA ILE A 148 -10.26 16.55 8.48
C ILE A 148 -10.92 15.80 9.65
N LYS A 149 -11.05 16.40 10.83
CA LYS A 149 -11.53 15.72 12.04
C LYS A 149 -12.91 15.08 11.92
N PHE A 150 -13.74 15.57 11.00
CA PHE A 150 -15.09 15.07 10.71
C PHE A 150 -15.16 14.38 9.35
N SER A 151 -14.06 13.88 8.82
CA SER A 151 -14.03 13.08 7.60
C SER A 151 -14.10 11.59 7.89
N VAL A 152 -14.67 10.83 6.94
CA VAL A 152 -14.78 9.37 6.99
C VAL A 152 -14.21 8.78 5.72
N ASN A 153 -13.24 7.89 5.86
CA ASN A 153 -12.65 7.18 4.74
C ASN A 153 -13.43 5.88 4.48
N LEU A 154 -13.96 5.70 3.27
CA LEU A 154 -14.80 4.57 2.89
C LEU A 154 -14.05 3.37 2.35
N HIS A 155 -12.88 3.61 1.75
CA HIS A 155 -12.07 2.58 1.10
C HIS A 155 -10.59 2.96 1.06
N ARG A 156 -9.75 1.99 0.76
CA ARG A 156 -8.33 2.13 0.45
C ARG A 156 -8.09 1.70 -0.99
N GLY A 157 -6.98 2.19 -1.57
CA GLY A 157 -6.61 1.93 -2.95
C GLY A 157 -7.18 2.94 -3.93
N CYS A 158 -6.51 3.06 -5.09
CA CYS A 158 -6.92 3.93 -6.18
C CYS A 158 -6.36 3.40 -7.50
N PHE A 159 -7.21 3.10 -8.46
CA PHE A 159 -6.78 2.65 -9.79
C PHE A 159 -6.57 3.80 -10.79
N GLY A 160 -6.63 5.06 -10.35
CA GLY A 160 -6.49 6.24 -11.20
C GLY A 160 -5.13 6.33 -11.92
N GLY A 161 -4.04 5.97 -11.24
CA GLY A 161 -2.70 5.97 -11.85
C GLY A 161 -2.22 7.33 -12.34
N CYS A 162 -2.72 8.43 -11.78
CA CYS A 162 -2.34 9.80 -12.17
C CYS A 162 -0.84 10.01 -11.98
N ALA A 163 -0.17 10.58 -12.99
CA ALA A 163 1.29 10.72 -13.03
C ALA A 163 1.90 11.55 -11.87
N PHE A 164 1.13 12.44 -11.27
CA PHE A 164 1.54 13.28 -10.14
C PHE A 164 1.20 12.67 -8.77
N CYS A 165 0.39 11.60 -8.71
CA CYS A 165 -0.20 11.10 -7.47
C CYS A 165 0.46 9.80 -7.01
N THR A 166 0.86 9.75 -5.74
CA THR A 166 1.49 8.57 -5.14
C THR A 166 0.49 7.65 -4.41
N ILE A 167 -0.79 7.97 -4.37
CA ILE A 167 -1.79 7.19 -3.62
C ILE A 167 -1.90 5.76 -4.15
N SER A 168 -1.96 5.58 -5.47
CA SER A 168 -2.02 4.24 -6.08
C SER A 168 -0.76 3.42 -5.82
N ALA A 169 0.42 4.06 -5.80
CA ALA A 169 1.68 3.41 -5.46
C ALA A 169 1.76 3.05 -3.98
N HIS A 170 1.19 3.88 -3.09
CA HIS A 170 1.20 3.66 -1.64
C HIS A 170 0.11 2.68 -1.18
N GLN A 171 -1.14 2.89 -1.58
CA GLN A 171 -2.28 2.08 -1.11
C GLN A 171 -2.60 0.89 -2.02
N GLY A 172 -1.97 0.82 -3.18
CA GLY A 172 -2.28 -0.17 -4.22
C GLY A 172 -3.37 0.30 -5.17
N LYS A 173 -3.51 -0.44 -6.27
CA LYS A 173 -4.46 -0.13 -7.36
C LYS A 173 -5.77 -0.91 -7.25
N PHE A 174 -5.89 -1.79 -6.27
CA PHE A 174 -7.11 -2.54 -6.00
C PHE A 174 -7.88 -1.92 -4.84
N ILE A 175 -9.18 -1.80 -5.01
CA ILE A 175 -10.03 -1.16 -4.00
C ILE A 175 -10.40 -2.15 -2.91
N ALA A 176 -10.09 -1.81 -1.66
CA ALA A 176 -10.57 -2.48 -0.46
C ALA A 176 -11.59 -1.56 0.24
N SER A 177 -12.85 -1.95 0.29
CA SER A 177 -13.95 -1.12 0.79
C SER A 177 -14.43 -1.61 2.15
N ARG A 178 -14.74 -0.67 3.02
CA ARG A 178 -15.37 -0.94 4.32
C ARG A 178 -16.83 -1.37 4.17
N SER A 179 -17.35 -2.07 5.16
CA SER A 179 -18.78 -2.35 5.24
C SER A 179 -19.57 -1.06 5.53
N LYS A 180 -20.81 -1.04 5.07
CA LYS A 180 -21.74 0.04 5.40
C LYS A 180 -21.95 0.18 6.92
N ARG A 181 -21.94 -0.93 7.66
CA ARG A 181 -22.05 -0.97 9.11
C ARG A 181 -20.89 -0.22 9.77
N SER A 182 -19.63 -0.55 9.40
CA SER A 182 -18.43 0.11 9.95
C SER A 182 -18.45 1.61 9.68
N ILE A 183 -18.80 2.02 8.46
CA ILE A 183 -18.91 3.43 8.07
C ILE A 183 -19.96 4.16 8.92
N LEU A 184 -21.17 3.60 9.06
CA LEU A 184 -22.25 4.22 9.84
C LEU A 184 -21.92 4.32 11.33
N ASN A 185 -21.22 3.32 11.89
CA ASN A 185 -20.73 3.38 13.27
C ASN A 185 -19.74 4.54 13.47
N GLU A 186 -18.81 4.74 12.53
CA GLU A 186 -17.88 5.86 12.61
C GLU A 186 -18.60 7.21 12.44
N VAL A 187 -19.53 7.32 11.52
CA VAL A 187 -20.40 8.51 11.38
C VAL A 187 -21.09 8.84 12.68
N LYS A 188 -21.69 7.84 13.34
CA LYS A 188 -22.33 8.01 14.64
C LYS A 188 -21.33 8.55 15.70
N GLN A 189 -20.14 7.96 15.81
CA GLN A 189 -19.09 8.45 16.72
C GLN A 189 -18.73 9.91 16.45
N ILE A 190 -18.64 10.32 15.16
CA ILE A 190 -18.35 11.70 14.78
C ILE A 190 -19.46 12.64 15.24
N THR A 191 -20.74 12.25 15.13
CA THR A 191 -21.85 13.10 15.58
C THR A 191 -21.85 13.33 17.08
N GLU A 192 -21.22 12.45 17.84
CA GLU A 192 -21.07 12.55 19.31
C GLU A 192 -19.78 13.29 19.72
N MET A 193 -18.92 13.68 18.77
CA MET A 193 -17.66 14.38 19.09
C MET A 193 -17.88 15.82 19.55
N PRO A 194 -17.06 16.31 20.52
CA PRO A 194 -17.08 17.71 20.89
C PRO A 194 -16.84 18.64 19.70
N GLY A 195 -17.69 19.65 19.55
CA GLY A 195 -17.57 20.65 18.49
C GLY A 195 -18.10 20.20 17.13
N PHE A 196 -18.80 19.07 17.04
CA PHE A 196 -19.53 18.71 15.81
C PHE A 196 -20.63 19.72 15.51
N LYS A 197 -20.65 20.26 14.30
CA LYS A 197 -21.54 21.36 13.87
C LYS A 197 -22.66 20.90 12.94
N GLY A 198 -22.93 19.60 12.88
CA GLY A 198 -24.00 19.05 12.04
C GLY A 198 -23.61 18.73 10.59
N TYR A 199 -22.32 18.78 10.25
CA TYR A 199 -21.85 18.41 8.91
C TYR A 199 -20.59 17.52 8.97
N ILE A 200 -20.45 16.63 8.01
CA ILE A 200 -19.27 15.82 7.76
C ILE A 200 -18.48 16.50 6.66
N SER A 201 -17.19 16.73 6.89
CA SER A 201 -16.33 17.46 5.98
C SER A 201 -15.97 16.67 4.72
N ASP A 202 -15.90 15.34 4.84
CA ASP A 202 -15.66 14.43 3.73
C ASP A 202 -16.20 13.03 4.03
N LEU A 203 -16.75 12.39 3.01
CA LEU A 203 -17.24 11.01 3.06
C LEU A 203 -16.86 10.33 1.74
N GLY A 204 -15.64 9.82 1.65
CA GLY A 204 -15.12 9.36 0.38
C GLY A 204 -13.88 8.47 0.48
N GLY A 205 -13.17 8.41 -0.62
CA GLY A 205 -11.90 7.71 -0.74
C GLY A 205 -10.70 8.65 -0.64
N PRO A 206 -9.49 8.12 -0.79
CA PRO A 206 -8.27 8.90 -0.64
C PRO A 206 -8.05 9.95 -1.76
N SER A 207 -8.69 9.81 -2.91
CA SER A 207 -8.61 10.77 -4.03
C SER A 207 -9.96 10.93 -4.71
N ALA A 208 -10.42 9.93 -5.45
CA ALA A 208 -11.75 9.85 -6.03
C ALA A 208 -12.58 8.80 -5.26
N ASN A 209 -13.89 8.99 -5.19
CA ASN A 209 -14.76 8.01 -4.54
C ASN A 209 -14.91 6.76 -5.41
N MET A 210 -14.10 5.75 -5.12
CA MET A 210 -14.12 4.44 -5.78
C MET A 210 -14.75 3.36 -4.87
N TYR A 211 -15.64 3.75 -3.97
CA TYR A 211 -16.27 2.84 -3.02
C TYR A 211 -16.98 1.69 -3.71
N LYS A 212 -16.59 0.46 -3.34
CA LYS A 212 -17.07 -0.82 -3.91
C LYS A 212 -16.86 -0.99 -5.43
N MET A 213 -16.07 -0.13 -6.06
CA MET A 213 -15.72 -0.30 -7.47
C MET A 213 -14.80 -1.49 -7.67
N ARG A 214 -15.19 -2.37 -8.58
CA ARG A 214 -14.43 -3.57 -8.96
C ARG A 214 -14.86 -4.04 -10.34
N GLY A 215 -13.98 -4.78 -11.01
CA GLY A 215 -14.34 -5.43 -12.28
C GLY A 215 -15.49 -6.41 -12.10
N SER A 216 -16.39 -6.44 -13.08
CA SER A 216 -17.56 -7.35 -13.09
C SER A 216 -17.16 -8.82 -13.21
N ARG A 217 -15.95 -9.12 -13.70
CA ARG A 217 -15.40 -10.47 -13.88
C ARG A 217 -14.09 -10.62 -13.10
N PRO A 218 -14.12 -10.95 -11.79
CA PRO A 218 -12.93 -11.04 -10.95
C PRO A 218 -11.88 -12.03 -11.44
N GLU A 219 -12.28 -13.12 -12.10
CA GLU A 219 -11.40 -14.12 -12.68
C GLU A 219 -10.53 -13.57 -13.82
N ILE A 220 -11.04 -12.60 -14.57
CA ILE A 220 -10.27 -11.87 -15.59
C ILE A 220 -9.34 -10.85 -14.92
N CYS A 221 -9.84 -10.12 -13.92
CA CYS A 221 -9.05 -9.14 -13.19
C CYS A 221 -7.83 -9.77 -12.51
N ARG A 222 -7.97 -10.96 -11.93
CA ARG A 222 -6.84 -11.68 -11.29
C ARG A 222 -5.70 -12.01 -12.27
N LYS A 223 -6.02 -12.24 -13.54
CA LYS A 223 -5.05 -12.56 -14.60
C LYS A 223 -4.63 -11.34 -15.41
N CYS A 224 -5.20 -10.17 -15.12
CA CYS A 224 -4.97 -8.95 -15.88
C CYS A 224 -3.52 -8.48 -15.74
N LYS A 225 -2.89 -8.17 -16.88
CA LYS A 225 -1.52 -7.64 -16.94
C LYS A 225 -1.48 -6.20 -17.48
N ARG A 226 -2.63 -5.53 -17.59
CA ARG A 226 -2.70 -4.17 -18.13
C ARG A 226 -2.05 -3.19 -17.17
N PRO A 227 -1.26 -2.23 -17.64
CA PRO A 227 -0.66 -1.19 -16.81
C PRO A 227 -1.72 -0.24 -16.20
N SER A 228 -2.88 -0.07 -16.87
CA SER A 228 -3.99 0.74 -16.40
C SER A 228 -5.26 -0.10 -16.28
N CYS A 229 -6.03 0.11 -15.22
CA CYS A 229 -7.29 -0.57 -15.03
C CYS A 229 -8.33 -0.10 -16.05
N CYS A 230 -9.05 -1.04 -16.68
CA CYS A 230 -10.09 -0.70 -17.66
C CYS A 230 -11.28 0.04 -17.03
N LEU A 231 -11.51 -0.06 -15.71
CA LEU A 231 -12.52 0.72 -15.00
C LEU A 231 -12.30 2.23 -15.15
N LEU A 232 -11.05 2.67 -15.35
CA LEU A 232 -10.71 4.06 -15.58
C LEU A 232 -11.38 4.65 -16.84
N TYR A 233 -11.62 3.79 -17.85
CA TYR A 233 -12.19 4.19 -19.14
C TYR A 233 -13.70 3.90 -19.25
N THR A 234 -14.29 3.28 -18.25
CA THR A 234 -15.69 2.82 -18.30
C THR A 234 -16.54 3.37 -17.16
N SER A 235 -15.96 4.17 -16.26
CA SER A 235 -16.67 4.79 -15.15
C SER A 235 -16.62 6.31 -15.27
N ASP A 236 -17.73 6.97 -15.00
CA ASP A 236 -17.83 8.44 -14.95
C ASP A 236 -16.98 9.05 -13.81
N ALA A 237 -16.44 8.21 -12.91
CA ALA A 237 -15.58 8.65 -11.81
C ALA A 237 -14.21 9.23 -12.26
N ALA A 238 -13.88 9.20 -13.55
CA ALA A 238 -12.69 9.82 -14.09
C ALA A 238 -12.90 11.29 -14.48
N ASP A 239 -14.15 11.75 -14.53
CA ASP A 239 -14.54 13.09 -14.99
C ASP A 239 -14.99 14.02 -13.83
N GLU A 240 -14.96 13.55 -12.57
CA GLU A 240 -15.28 14.35 -11.37
C GLU A 240 -14.05 14.89 -10.64
#